data_e21101a5c8da74c087929f8668a41cd9
#
_entry.id   e21101a5c8da74c087929f8668a41cd9
#
_cell.length_a   1.000
_cell.length_b   1.000
_cell.length_c   1.000
_cell.angle_alpha   90.00
_cell.angle_beta   90.00
_cell.angle_gamma   90.00
#
_symmetry.space_group_name_H-M   'P 1'
#
loop_
_entity.id
_entity.type
_entity.pdbx_description
1 polymer ?
#
loop_
_entity_poly.entity_id
_entity_poly.type
_entity_poly.pdbx_seq_one_letter_code
_entity_poly.pdbx_strand_id
1 'polypeptide(L)'
;MKLNWLRVEQWNRYPDLLHGFLGRQGGKSVGPYAGLNVSYRVGDDAKIVSQNVCDMKLAVGIHDGRIITMNQVHGDHIVEVKETKIKEAGEADGMVTREKDAYLGVLTADCVPILFVAPEQRIAAAVHAGWRGTLAGIAAKTVGILREQYGVATDGIEAALGPAIGACCYEVKEDVSRPLVEKWGKLAEIALESREAKTFLDLRSLNRAILERAGIPSQQILSVGPCTCCVANDFFSYRRERKKTGRQISFIGWAP
;
A
#
# COMPACT_ATOMS: atom_id res chain seq x y z
N MET A 1 9.93 12.99 -17.76
CA MET A 1 10.68 11.86 -17.12
C MET A 1 9.92 10.58 -17.34
N LYS A 2 10.56 9.49 -17.80
CA LYS A 2 9.88 8.20 -17.95
C LYS A 2 10.04 7.45 -16.62
N LEU A 3 8.97 7.30 -15.86
CA LEU A 3 8.93 6.46 -14.66
C LEU A 3 8.49 5.05 -15.03
N ASN A 4 9.11 4.06 -14.42
CA ASN A 4 8.63 2.69 -14.46
C ASN A 4 7.86 2.42 -13.15
N TRP A 5 6.64 1.89 -13.26
CA TRP A 5 5.87 1.48 -12.11
C TRP A 5 5.13 0.18 -12.42
N LEU A 6 4.87 -0.59 -11.37
CA LEU A 6 4.15 -1.84 -11.50
C LEU A 6 2.65 -1.55 -11.55
N ARG A 7 1.96 -2.28 -12.43
CA ARG A 7 0.51 -2.23 -12.59
C ARG A 7 -0.09 -3.60 -12.34
N VAL A 8 -1.38 -3.60 -12.11
CA VAL A 8 -2.19 -4.82 -12.08
C VAL A 8 -2.72 -5.03 -13.50
N GLU A 9 -2.17 -5.98 -14.23
CA GLU A 9 -2.53 -6.20 -15.65
C GLU A 9 -4.02 -6.48 -15.82
N GLN A 10 -4.63 -7.24 -14.90
CA GLN A 10 -6.06 -7.53 -14.92
C GLN A 10 -6.94 -6.27 -14.82
N TRP A 11 -6.44 -5.19 -14.23
CA TRP A 11 -7.17 -3.93 -14.09
C TRP A 11 -7.08 -3.02 -15.32
N ASN A 12 -6.31 -3.39 -16.33
CA ASN A 12 -6.28 -2.68 -17.63
C ASN A 12 -7.64 -2.72 -18.35
N ARG A 13 -8.53 -3.63 -17.96
CA ARG A 13 -9.93 -3.67 -18.42
C ARG A 13 -10.79 -2.50 -17.92
N TYR A 14 -10.30 -1.73 -16.97
CA TYR A 14 -10.95 -0.53 -16.43
C TYR A 14 -10.21 0.71 -16.92
N PRO A 15 -10.56 1.29 -18.09
CA PRO A 15 -9.77 2.33 -18.74
C PRO A 15 -9.63 3.60 -17.90
N ASP A 16 -10.64 3.91 -17.08
CA ASP A 16 -10.66 5.11 -16.22
C ASP A 16 -10.02 4.87 -14.85
N LEU A 17 -9.55 3.66 -14.55
CA LEU A 17 -8.89 3.34 -13.29
C LEU A 17 -7.40 3.60 -13.40
N LEU A 18 -6.93 4.68 -12.79
CA LEU A 18 -5.50 4.92 -12.63
C LEU A 18 -5.01 4.29 -11.34
N HIS A 19 -4.01 3.44 -11.44
CA HIS A 19 -3.42 2.75 -10.31
C HIS A 19 -1.96 2.39 -10.56
N GLY A 20 -1.23 2.16 -9.49
CA GLY A 20 0.13 1.68 -9.62
C GLY A 20 0.92 1.65 -8.32
N PHE A 21 2.02 0.91 -8.37
CA PHE A 21 3.00 0.79 -7.32
C PHE A 21 4.32 1.34 -7.86
N LEU A 22 4.69 2.53 -7.40
CA LEU A 22 5.95 3.15 -7.80
C LEU A 22 7.08 2.64 -6.89
N GLY A 23 8.29 2.71 -7.43
CA GLY A 23 9.51 2.46 -6.70
C GLY A 23 10.28 3.76 -6.42
N ARG A 24 11.59 3.61 -6.15
CA ARG A 24 12.49 4.74 -5.89
C ARG A 24 13.13 5.31 -7.16
N GLN A 25 12.96 4.67 -8.32
CA GLN A 25 13.57 5.09 -9.57
C GLN A 25 13.04 6.44 -10.04
N GLY A 26 13.94 7.27 -10.56
CA GLY A 26 13.62 8.66 -10.93
C GLY A 26 13.69 9.61 -9.74
N GLY A 27 13.09 10.80 -9.88
CA GLY A 27 13.12 11.83 -8.84
C GLY A 27 14.45 12.55 -8.69
N LYS A 28 14.50 13.48 -7.75
CA LYS A 28 15.62 14.43 -7.56
C LYS A 28 16.21 14.40 -6.15
N SER A 29 15.65 13.56 -5.25
CA SER A 29 16.19 13.42 -3.90
C SER A 29 17.58 12.78 -3.92
N VAL A 30 18.41 13.12 -2.93
CA VAL A 30 19.80 12.68 -2.82
C VAL A 30 20.09 12.03 -1.46
N GLY A 31 21.29 11.48 -1.31
CA GLY A 31 21.73 10.85 -0.05
C GLY A 31 20.83 9.67 0.34
N PRO A 32 20.38 9.57 1.60
CA PRO A 32 19.55 8.44 2.06
C PRO A 32 18.16 8.41 1.41
N TYR A 33 17.76 9.49 0.76
CA TYR A 33 16.48 9.63 0.04
C TYR A 33 16.63 9.54 -1.47
N ALA A 34 17.82 9.20 -1.97
CA ALA A 34 18.17 9.24 -3.40
C ALA A 34 17.13 8.55 -4.27
N GLY A 35 16.53 9.31 -5.19
CA GLY A 35 15.47 8.88 -6.09
C GLY A 35 14.14 9.58 -5.87
N LEU A 36 13.05 8.89 -6.17
CA LEU A 36 11.68 9.40 -6.13
C LEU A 36 11.09 9.31 -4.71
N ASN A 37 11.70 10.00 -3.74
CA ASN A 37 11.08 10.14 -2.43
C ASN A 37 9.89 11.11 -2.53
N VAL A 38 8.73 10.66 -2.07
CA VAL A 38 7.49 11.46 -2.09
C VAL A 38 6.94 11.74 -0.68
N SER A 39 7.72 11.46 0.35
CA SER A 39 7.35 11.70 1.74
C SER A 39 7.97 12.99 2.29
N TYR A 40 7.13 13.88 2.80
CA TYR A 40 7.56 15.08 3.51
C TYR A 40 8.00 14.82 4.97
N ARG A 41 7.79 13.59 5.48
CA ARG A 41 7.94 13.25 6.92
C ARG A 41 9.21 12.47 7.25
N VAL A 42 10.12 12.32 6.29
CA VAL A 42 11.36 11.52 6.48
C VAL A 42 12.61 12.38 6.69
N GLY A 43 12.48 13.73 6.57
CA GLY A 43 13.58 14.68 6.75
C GLY A 43 14.32 14.99 5.45
N ASP A 44 13.72 14.78 4.30
CA ASP A 44 14.20 15.24 2.99
C ASP A 44 13.82 16.71 2.74
N ASP A 45 14.43 17.34 1.74
CA ASP A 45 14.10 18.71 1.33
C ASP A 45 12.66 18.77 0.76
N ALA A 46 11.82 19.59 1.41
CA ALA A 46 10.41 19.70 1.05
C ALA A 46 10.17 20.22 -0.38
N LYS A 47 11.09 21.04 -0.93
CA LYS A 47 10.99 21.54 -2.31
C LYS A 47 11.29 20.43 -3.30
N ILE A 48 12.29 19.59 -3.01
CA ILE A 48 12.64 18.42 -3.82
C ILE A 48 11.49 17.40 -3.78
N VAL A 49 10.94 17.12 -2.59
CA VAL A 49 9.78 16.23 -2.46
C VAL A 49 8.59 16.76 -3.25
N SER A 50 8.30 18.06 -3.18
CA SER A 50 7.23 18.69 -3.96
C SER A 50 7.42 18.50 -5.47
N GLN A 51 8.65 18.68 -5.95
CA GLN A 51 8.98 18.44 -7.36
C GLN A 51 8.82 16.97 -7.75
N ASN A 52 9.27 16.04 -6.90
CA ASN A 52 9.10 14.61 -7.13
C ASN A 52 7.60 14.23 -7.23
N VAL A 53 6.76 14.76 -6.34
CA VAL A 53 5.30 14.54 -6.38
C VAL A 53 4.69 15.10 -7.67
N CYS A 54 5.11 16.29 -8.10
CA CYS A 54 4.63 16.89 -9.35
C CYS A 54 5.04 16.06 -10.56
N ASP A 55 6.32 15.73 -10.67
CA ASP A 55 6.87 14.94 -11.78
C ASP A 55 6.23 13.54 -11.85
N MET A 56 5.99 12.93 -10.70
CA MET A 56 5.32 11.65 -10.57
C MET A 56 3.88 11.72 -11.06
N LYS A 57 3.08 12.70 -10.62
CA LYS A 57 1.70 12.89 -11.06
C LYS A 57 1.60 12.97 -12.57
N LEU A 58 2.41 13.82 -13.19
CA LEU A 58 2.45 13.97 -14.64
C LEU A 58 2.81 12.66 -15.35
N ALA A 59 3.80 11.93 -14.83
CA ALA A 59 4.26 10.68 -15.43
C ALA A 59 3.21 9.57 -15.40
N VAL A 60 2.35 9.53 -14.37
CA VAL A 60 1.28 8.52 -14.23
C VAL A 60 -0.07 8.98 -14.81
N GLY A 61 -0.13 10.17 -15.44
CA GLY A 61 -1.33 10.67 -16.11
C GLY A 61 -2.32 11.39 -15.19
N ILE A 62 -1.91 11.80 -13.99
CA ILE A 62 -2.74 12.60 -13.07
C ILE A 62 -2.44 14.08 -13.34
N HIS A 63 -3.17 14.69 -14.27
CA HIS A 63 -2.94 16.08 -14.67
C HIS A 63 -3.63 17.06 -13.71
N ASP A 64 -4.93 16.99 -13.58
CA ASP A 64 -5.76 17.90 -12.78
C ASP A 64 -6.17 17.31 -11.43
N GLY A 65 -6.24 15.97 -11.35
CA GLY A 65 -6.58 15.23 -10.14
C GLY A 65 -5.56 15.38 -9.01
N ARG A 66 -5.95 15.04 -7.80
CA ARG A 66 -5.10 15.11 -6.62
C ARG A 66 -4.74 13.74 -6.09
N ILE A 67 -3.47 13.58 -5.75
CA ILE A 67 -3.06 12.49 -4.88
C ILE A 67 -3.29 12.93 -3.44
N ILE A 68 -4.16 12.20 -2.77
CA ILE A 68 -4.54 12.39 -1.38
C ILE A 68 -3.81 11.33 -0.57
N THR A 69 -3.00 11.77 0.37
CA THR A 69 -2.29 10.90 1.30
C THR A 69 -2.87 11.02 2.71
N MET A 70 -2.30 10.32 3.67
CA MET A 70 -2.69 10.38 5.07
C MET A 70 -1.45 10.41 5.98
N ASN A 71 -1.62 10.87 7.20
CA ASN A 71 -0.62 10.70 8.26
C ASN A 71 -0.72 9.26 8.80
N GLN A 72 0.11 8.35 8.25
CA GLN A 72 0.11 6.93 8.58
C GLN A 72 0.72 6.72 9.98
N VAL A 73 -0.04 6.10 10.86
CA VAL A 73 0.31 5.87 12.27
C VAL A 73 0.49 4.39 12.62
N HIS A 74 0.46 3.51 11.61
CA HIS A 74 0.51 2.05 11.72
C HIS A 74 -0.67 1.47 12.51
N GLY A 75 -1.83 2.12 12.43
CA GLY A 75 -3.10 1.70 13.02
C GLY A 75 -4.00 0.93 12.05
N ASP A 76 -5.30 1.00 12.32
CA ASP A 76 -6.34 0.37 11.51
C ASP A 76 -7.50 1.33 11.17
N HIS A 77 -7.28 2.62 11.40
CA HIS A 77 -8.28 3.63 11.06
C HIS A 77 -8.34 3.83 9.54
N ILE A 78 -9.59 3.84 9.02
CA ILE A 78 -9.89 4.03 7.61
C ILE A 78 -10.82 5.22 7.48
N VAL A 79 -10.45 6.18 6.64
CA VAL A 79 -11.25 7.39 6.41
C VAL A 79 -11.90 7.37 5.04
N GLU A 80 -13.14 7.85 4.95
CA GLU A 80 -13.80 8.12 3.69
C GLU A 80 -13.39 9.50 3.17
N VAL A 81 -12.85 9.50 1.95
CA VAL A 81 -12.47 10.74 1.26
C VAL A 81 -13.62 11.19 0.36
N LYS A 82 -14.31 12.24 0.77
CA LYS A 82 -15.41 12.89 0.04
C LYS A 82 -14.99 14.21 -0.60
N GLU A 83 -13.94 14.82 -0.10
CA GLU A 83 -13.42 16.09 -0.59
C GLU A 83 -12.17 15.88 -1.42
N THR A 84 -12.24 16.19 -2.71
CA THR A 84 -11.14 15.98 -3.65
C THR A 84 -10.09 17.10 -3.63
N LYS A 85 -10.38 18.22 -2.95
CA LYS A 85 -9.47 19.39 -2.89
C LYS A 85 -8.41 19.30 -1.79
N ILE A 86 -8.50 18.35 -0.88
CA ILE A 86 -7.51 18.11 0.17
C ILE A 86 -6.24 17.44 -0.37
N LYS A 87 -5.14 17.57 0.35
CA LYS A 87 -3.89 16.85 0.07
C LYS A 87 -3.64 15.71 1.05
N GLU A 88 -4.20 15.82 2.26
CA GLU A 88 -4.02 14.86 3.34
C GLU A 88 -5.35 14.65 4.09
N ALA A 89 -5.70 13.39 4.31
CA ALA A 89 -6.97 12.96 4.92
C ALA A 89 -6.90 12.82 6.47
N GLY A 90 -5.84 13.34 7.10
CA GLY A 90 -5.64 13.22 8.55
C GLY A 90 -4.93 11.94 8.97
N GLU A 91 -5.04 11.58 10.26
CA GLU A 91 -4.43 10.37 10.81
C GLU A 91 -5.25 9.13 10.47
N ALA A 92 -4.66 8.25 9.65
CA ALA A 92 -5.27 7.01 9.22
C ALA A 92 -4.20 6.08 8.59
N ASP A 93 -4.57 4.83 8.37
CA ASP A 93 -3.77 3.86 7.61
C ASP A 93 -4.56 3.25 6.44
N GLY A 94 -5.78 3.71 6.23
CA GLY A 94 -6.60 3.37 5.08
C GLY A 94 -7.46 4.55 4.62
N MET A 95 -7.76 4.57 3.33
CA MET A 95 -8.69 5.53 2.71
C MET A 95 -9.59 4.80 1.74
N VAL A 96 -10.84 5.27 1.63
CA VAL A 96 -11.81 4.82 0.65
C VAL A 96 -12.48 6.02 0.00
N THR A 97 -12.80 5.94 -1.30
CA THR A 97 -13.51 7.00 -2.02
C THR A 97 -14.35 6.44 -3.17
N ARG A 98 -15.40 7.17 -3.52
CA ARG A 98 -16.16 7.05 -4.79
C ARG A 98 -16.01 8.28 -5.67
N GLU A 99 -15.24 9.26 -5.20
CA GLU A 99 -15.05 10.51 -5.92
C GLU A 99 -14.11 10.32 -7.11
N LYS A 100 -14.49 10.90 -8.24
CA LYS A 100 -13.62 11.01 -9.40
C LYS A 100 -12.51 12.03 -9.14
N ASP A 101 -11.36 11.87 -9.81
CA ASP A 101 -10.17 12.72 -9.64
C ASP A 101 -9.58 12.75 -8.22
N ALA A 102 -10.02 11.85 -7.35
CA ALA A 102 -9.42 11.58 -6.05
C ALA A 102 -8.55 10.31 -6.15
N TYR A 103 -7.24 10.49 -6.15
CA TYR A 103 -6.30 9.36 -6.20
C TYR A 103 -5.73 9.14 -4.81
N LEU A 104 -6.10 8.02 -4.20
CA LEU A 104 -5.68 7.66 -2.86
C LEU A 104 -4.26 7.11 -2.88
N GLY A 105 -3.36 7.71 -2.11
CA GLY A 105 -1.95 7.35 -2.07
C GLY A 105 -1.49 6.84 -0.71
N VAL A 106 -0.86 5.67 -0.66
CA VAL A 106 -0.20 5.12 0.53
C VAL A 106 1.30 5.09 0.35
N LEU A 107 2.02 5.51 1.38
CA LEU A 107 3.48 5.62 1.40
C LEU A 107 4.07 4.44 2.14
N THR A 108 5.03 3.75 1.52
CA THR A 108 5.66 2.58 2.12
C THR A 108 7.19 2.61 1.95
N ALA A 109 7.87 1.88 2.81
CA ALA A 109 9.20 1.35 2.66
C ALA A 109 9.21 0.08 3.52
N ASP A 110 8.84 -1.05 2.93
CA ASP A 110 8.68 -2.40 3.46
C ASP A 110 7.27 -2.83 3.86
N CYS A 111 6.42 -1.97 4.46
CA CYS A 111 5.03 -2.34 4.76
C CYS A 111 4.24 -2.66 3.48
N VAL A 112 3.18 -3.46 3.60
CA VAL A 112 2.36 -3.90 2.47
C VAL A 112 1.38 -2.80 2.07
N PRO A 113 1.48 -2.22 0.86
CA PRO A 113 0.40 -1.42 0.31
C PRO A 113 -0.66 -2.35 -0.27
N ILE A 114 -1.93 -2.12 0.06
CA ILE A 114 -3.06 -2.86 -0.52
C ILE A 114 -3.97 -1.86 -1.22
N LEU A 115 -4.19 -2.08 -2.51
CA LEU A 115 -5.14 -1.32 -3.31
C LEU A 115 -6.39 -2.17 -3.52
N PHE A 116 -7.57 -1.56 -3.37
CA PHE A 116 -8.85 -2.22 -3.60
C PHE A 116 -9.64 -1.48 -4.65
N VAL A 117 -10.39 -2.22 -5.45
CA VAL A 117 -11.35 -1.67 -6.39
C VAL A 117 -12.67 -2.45 -6.34
N ALA A 118 -13.78 -1.73 -6.34
CA ALA A 118 -15.11 -2.24 -6.62
C ALA A 118 -15.60 -1.56 -7.91
N PRO A 119 -15.38 -2.19 -9.07
CA PRO A 119 -15.50 -1.51 -10.35
C PRO A 119 -16.93 -1.11 -10.71
N GLU A 120 -17.92 -1.93 -10.37
CA GLU A 120 -19.33 -1.61 -10.65
C GLU A 120 -19.81 -0.36 -9.90
N GLN A 121 -19.37 -0.17 -8.66
CA GLN A 121 -19.71 0.99 -7.84
C GLN A 121 -18.71 2.15 -8.01
N ARG A 122 -17.65 1.95 -8.82
CA ARG A 122 -16.53 2.90 -9.01
C ARG A 122 -15.90 3.34 -7.69
N ILE A 123 -15.75 2.41 -6.75
CA ILE A 123 -15.10 2.67 -5.46
C ILE A 123 -13.63 2.25 -5.55
N ALA A 124 -12.76 3.07 -4.97
CA ALA A 124 -11.35 2.77 -4.79
C ALA A 124 -10.97 2.87 -3.31
N ALA A 125 -10.06 2.01 -2.84
CA ALA A 125 -9.47 2.14 -1.53
C ALA A 125 -7.96 1.85 -1.56
N ALA A 126 -7.22 2.49 -0.67
CA ALA A 126 -5.78 2.31 -0.51
C ALA A 126 -5.43 2.16 0.97
N VAL A 127 -4.66 1.13 1.30
CA VAL A 127 -4.37 0.73 2.69
C VAL A 127 -2.88 0.52 2.89
N HIS A 128 -2.37 1.03 4.00
CA HIS A 128 -1.05 0.77 4.53
C HIS A 128 -1.12 -0.34 5.59
N ALA A 129 -0.72 -1.55 5.23
CA ALA A 129 -0.72 -2.69 6.11
C ALA A 129 0.70 -3.00 6.61
N GLY A 130 1.14 -2.28 7.64
CA GLY A 130 2.27 -2.68 8.47
C GLY A 130 1.86 -3.82 9.42
N TRP A 131 2.80 -4.43 10.16
CA TRP A 131 2.48 -5.55 11.05
C TRP A 131 1.43 -5.22 12.12
N ARG A 132 1.44 -3.99 12.66
CA ARG A 132 0.43 -3.54 13.64
C ARG A 132 -0.95 -3.39 13.01
N GLY A 133 -1.04 -2.75 11.83
CA GLY A 133 -2.30 -2.64 11.08
C GLY A 133 -2.83 -4.01 10.65
N THR A 134 -1.94 -4.93 10.25
CA THR A 134 -2.29 -6.33 9.96
C THR A 134 -2.79 -7.06 11.21
N LEU A 135 -2.13 -6.87 12.35
CA LEU A 135 -2.58 -7.40 13.63
C LEU A 135 -3.98 -6.87 14.00
N ALA A 136 -4.21 -5.58 13.85
CA ALA A 136 -5.52 -4.95 14.10
C ALA A 136 -6.59 -5.35 13.07
N GLY A 137 -6.18 -5.89 11.90
CA GLY A 137 -7.09 -6.41 10.87
C GLY A 137 -7.52 -5.39 9.83
N ILE A 138 -6.69 -4.39 9.53
CA ILE A 138 -7.04 -3.30 8.62
C ILE A 138 -7.53 -3.78 7.25
N ALA A 139 -6.95 -4.85 6.71
CA ALA A 139 -7.36 -5.43 5.42
C ALA A 139 -8.80 -5.96 5.47
N ALA A 140 -9.14 -6.77 6.49
CA ALA A 140 -10.50 -7.29 6.68
C ALA A 140 -11.50 -6.16 7.00
N LYS A 141 -11.08 -5.16 7.78
CA LYS A 141 -11.89 -3.98 8.11
C LYS A 141 -12.25 -3.17 6.87
N THR A 142 -11.31 -3.04 5.91
CA THR A 142 -11.59 -2.40 4.62
C THR A 142 -12.69 -3.15 3.85
N VAL A 143 -12.61 -4.48 3.79
CA VAL A 143 -13.65 -5.31 3.17
C VAL A 143 -15.00 -5.11 3.87
N GLY A 144 -15.00 -5.08 5.21
CA GLY A 144 -16.20 -4.79 6.01
C GLY A 144 -16.83 -3.45 5.64
N ILE A 145 -16.03 -2.38 5.53
CA ILE A 145 -16.50 -1.04 5.13
C ILE A 145 -17.10 -1.09 3.72
N LEU A 146 -16.44 -1.72 2.76
CA LEU A 146 -16.94 -1.82 1.38
C LEU A 146 -18.28 -2.56 1.32
N ARG A 147 -18.47 -3.60 2.15
CA ARG A 147 -19.72 -4.34 2.24
C ARG A 147 -20.83 -3.58 2.95
N GLU A 148 -20.56 -3.08 4.14
CA GLU A 148 -21.57 -2.55 5.07
C GLU A 148 -21.98 -1.12 4.73
N GLN A 149 -21.04 -0.28 4.31
CA GLN A 149 -21.31 1.12 4.03
C GLN A 149 -21.62 1.39 2.55
N TYR A 150 -21.06 0.56 1.65
CA TYR A 150 -21.18 0.77 0.21
C TYR A 150 -21.99 -0.33 -0.49
N GLY A 151 -22.42 -1.36 0.21
CA GLY A 151 -23.24 -2.43 -0.34
C GLY A 151 -22.52 -3.32 -1.37
N VAL A 152 -21.19 -3.35 -1.36
CA VAL A 152 -20.41 -4.14 -2.31
C VAL A 152 -20.38 -5.60 -1.86
N ALA A 153 -20.80 -6.53 -2.71
CA ALA A 153 -20.60 -7.96 -2.45
C ALA A 153 -19.11 -8.33 -2.50
N THR A 154 -18.68 -9.32 -1.73
CA THR A 154 -17.25 -9.67 -1.64
C THR A 154 -16.64 -10.15 -2.96
N ASP A 155 -17.44 -10.76 -3.82
CA ASP A 155 -17.09 -11.17 -5.18
C ASP A 155 -17.06 -9.99 -6.17
N GLY A 156 -17.56 -8.81 -5.78
CA GLY A 156 -17.41 -7.55 -6.49
C GLY A 156 -16.16 -6.73 -6.07
N ILE A 157 -15.35 -7.23 -5.13
CA ILE A 157 -14.15 -6.56 -4.64
C ILE A 157 -12.91 -7.24 -5.23
N GLU A 158 -12.04 -6.47 -5.84
CA GLU A 158 -10.70 -6.92 -6.21
C GLU A 158 -9.65 -6.23 -5.36
N ALA A 159 -8.60 -6.94 -4.97
CA ALA A 159 -7.51 -6.41 -4.17
C ALA A 159 -6.13 -6.72 -4.79
N ALA A 160 -5.21 -5.79 -4.68
CA ALA A 160 -3.83 -5.97 -5.10
C ALA A 160 -2.86 -5.59 -3.98
N LEU A 161 -2.04 -6.56 -3.58
CA LEU A 161 -0.97 -6.36 -2.60
C LEU A 161 0.32 -6.04 -3.35
N GLY A 162 0.88 -4.86 -3.09
CA GLY A 162 2.05 -4.34 -3.80
C GLY A 162 3.39 -4.81 -3.23
N PRO A 163 4.50 -4.22 -3.75
CA PRO A 163 5.85 -4.51 -3.28
C PRO A 163 5.99 -4.24 -1.78
N ALA A 164 6.49 -5.22 -1.06
CA ALA A 164 6.68 -5.18 0.38
C ALA A 164 7.90 -6.02 0.78
N ILE A 165 8.34 -5.93 2.02
CA ILE A 165 9.38 -6.81 2.52
C ILE A 165 8.87 -8.25 2.58
N GLY A 166 9.60 -9.18 2.02
CA GLY A 166 9.26 -10.61 2.04
C GLY A 166 9.90 -11.35 3.21
N ALA A 167 9.47 -12.60 3.43
CA ALA A 167 10.05 -13.48 4.45
C ALA A 167 11.57 -13.70 4.28
N CYS A 168 12.12 -13.53 3.07
CA CYS A 168 13.57 -13.56 2.82
C CYS A 168 14.37 -12.55 3.65
N CYS A 169 13.73 -11.42 4.08
CA CYS A 169 14.40 -10.31 4.75
C CYS A 169 13.70 -9.87 6.05
N TYR A 170 12.46 -10.26 6.28
CA TYR A 170 11.68 -9.75 7.41
C TYR A 170 11.81 -10.64 8.64
N GLU A 171 13.00 -10.65 9.24
CA GLU A 171 13.20 -11.24 10.56
C GLU A 171 12.35 -10.48 11.60
N VAL A 172 11.60 -11.22 12.40
CA VAL A 172 10.74 -10.72 13.48
C VAL A 172 11.04 -11.47 14.78
N LYS A 173 10.74 -10.84 15.91
CA LYS A 173 10.85 -11.45 17.22
C LYS A 173 9.47 -11.81 17.78
N GLU A 174 9.43 -12.39 18.97
CA GLU A 174 8.19 -12.81 19.63
C GLU A 174 7.21 -11.66 19.87
N ASP A 175 7.69 -10.43 20.04
CA ASP A 175 6.86 -9.23 20.17
C ASP A 175 6.00 -8.94 18.93
N VAL A 176 6.36 -9.50 17.79
CA VAL A 176 5.58 -9.44 16.55
C VAL A 176 4.87 -10.77 16.26
N SER A 177 5.59 -11.90 16.32
CA SER A 177 5.03 -13.18 15.89
C SER A 177 3.94 -13.70 16.83
N ARG A 178 4.14 -13.61 18.16
CA ARG A 178 3.17 -14.12 19.13
C ARG A 178 1.80 -13.43 19.04
N PRO A 179 1.68 -12.09 19.07
CA PRO A 179 0.37 -11.44 18.92
C PRO A 179 -0.33 -11.77 17.58
N LEU A 180 0.44 -11.93 16.48
CA LEU A 180 -0.13 -12.32 15.20
C LEU A 180 -0.71 -13.74 15.27
N VAL A 181 -0.02 -14.69 15.88
CA VAL A 181 -0.51 -16.06 16.04
C VAL A 181 -1.74 -16.11 16.96
N GLU A 182 -1.70 -15.38 18.09
CA GLU A 182 -2.84 -15.27 19.02
C GLU A 182 -4.09 -14.73 18.31
N LYS A 183 -3.95 -13.75 17.42
CA LYS A 183 -5.07 -13.13 16.70
C LYS A 183 -5.54 -13.91 15.48
N TRP A 184 -4.59 -14.39 14.67
CA TRP A 184 -4.88 -14.95 13.34
C TRP A 184 -4.73 -16.46 13.25
N GLY A 185 -4.20 -17.09 14.31
CA GLY A 185 -4.03 -18.54 14.41
C GLY A 185 -3.26 -19.11 13.23
N LYS A 186 -3.81 -20.15 12.62
CA LYS A 186 -3.19 -20.88 11.52
C LYS A 186 -2.79 -19.99 10.32
N LEU A 187 -3.51 -18.89 10.06
CA LEU A 187 -3.12 -17.96 8.98
C LEU A 187 -1.78 -17.31 9.26
N ALA A 188 -1.51 -16.93 10.52
CA ALA A 188 -0.23 -16.35 10.90
C ALA A 188 0.88 -17.41 10.96
N GLU A 189 0.56 -18.62 11.46
CA GLU A 189 1.52 -19.73 11.51
C GLU A 189 2.07 -20.08 10.12
N ILE A 190 1.22 -20.14 9.10
CA ILE A 190 1.64 -20.43 7.71
C ILE A 190 2.51 -19.29 7.12
N ALA A 191 2.28 -18.06 7.56
CA ALA A 191 3.06 -16.90 7.12
C ALA A 191 4.39 -16.71 7.87
N LEU A 192 4.66 -17.53 8.88
CA LEU A 192 5.90 -17.52 9.66
C LEU A 192 6.81 -18.67 9.23
N GLU A 193 8.05 -18.35 8.97
CA GLU A 193 9.10 -19.31 8.63
C GLU A 193 10.20 -19.28 9.68
N SER A 194 10.59 -20.45 10.20
CA SER A 194 11.74 -20.58 11.11
C SER A 194 12.97 -21.01 10.32
N ARG A 195 14.06 -20.24 10.40
CA ARG A 195 15.36 -20.51 9.80
C ARG A 195 16.47 -20.15 10.77
N GLU A 196 17.39 -21.07 11.04
CA GLU A 196 18.56 -20.83 11.90
C GLU A 196 18.21 -20.19 13.26
N ALA A 197 17.20 -20.73 13.95
CA ALA A 197 16.67 -20.21 15.22
C ALA A 197 16.09 -18.77 15.15
N LYS A 198 15.82 -18.26 13.96
CA LYS A 198 15.19 -16.97 13.71
C LYS A 198 13.85 -17.16 13.05
N THR A 199 12.92 -16.23 13.33
CA THR A 199 11.58 -16.23 12.75
C THR A 199 11.47 -15.14 11.70
N PHE A 200 10.94 -15.49 10.54
CA PHE A 200 10.70 -14.60 9.42
C PHE A 200 9.21 -14.55 9.09
N LEU A 201 8.71 -13.37 8.73
CA LEU A 201 7.31 -13.15 8.45
C LEU A 201 7.09 -12.78 6.97
N ASP A 202 6.19 -13.51 6.30
CA ASP A 202 5.59 -13.08 5.05
C ASP A 202 4.31 -12.29 5.33
N LEU A 203 4.48 -10.98 5.55
CA LEU A 203 3.37 -10.09 5.87
C LEU A 203 2.36 -9.96 4.70
N ARG A 204 2.82 -10.09 3.46
CA ARG A 204 1.99 -10.03 2.26
C ARG A 204 1.10 -11.28 2.16
N SER A 205 1.67 -12.46 2.36
CA SER A 205 0.90 -13.72 2.38
C SER A 205 -0.11 -13.74 3.52
N LEU A 206 0.23 -13.22 4.71
CA LEU A 206 -0.72 -13.10 5.82
C LEU A 206 -1.91 -12.18 5.45
N ASN A 207 -1.65 -10.99 4.90
CA ASN A 207 -2.72 -10.10 4.48
C ASN A 207 -3.59 -10.71 3.36
N ARG A 208 -2.99 -11.44 2.42
CA ARG A 208 -3.73 -12.20 1.41
C ARG A 208 -4.70 -13.21 2.07
N ALA A 209 -4.21 -14.02 2.99
CA ALA A 209 -5.04 -15.01 3.69
C ALA A 209 -6.15 -14.34 4.54
N ILE A 210 -5.89 -13.16 5.11
CA ILE A 210 -6.90 -12.36 5.82
C ILE A 210 -7.99 -11.89 4.86
N LEU A 211 -7.63 -11.43 3.65
CA LEU A 211 -8.59 -11.00 2.62
C LEU A 211 -9.46 -12.18 2.13
N GLU A 212 -8.85 -13.34 1.90
CA GLU A 212 -9.58 -14.57 1.53
C GLU A 212 -10.59 -14.96 2.64
N ARG A 213 -10.16 -14.91 3.90
CA ARG A 213 -11.04 -15.17 5.05
C ARG A 213 -12.15 -14.11 5.19
N ALA A 214 -11.91 -12.87 4.75
CA ALA A 214 -12.92 -11.82 4.72
C ALA A 214 -13.93 -11.99 3.56
N GLY A 215 -13.74 -13.00 2.69
CA GLY A 215 -14.67 -13.43 1.66
C GLY A 215 -14.34 -12.96 0.24
N ILE A 216 -13.21 -12.31 0.01
CA ILE A 216 -12.78 -12.01 -1.37
C ILE A 216 -12.31 -13.31 -2.04
N PRO A 217 -12.81 -13.66 -3.23
CA PRO A 217 -12.35 -14.82 -3.97
C PRO A 217 -10.84 -14.78 -4.25
N SER A 218 -10.13 -15.89 -4.08
CA SER A 218 -8.68 -15.97 -4.20
C SER A 218 -8.13 -15.45 -5.53
N GLN A 219 -8.87 -15.65 -6.63
CA GLN A 219 -8.54 -15.17 -7.97
C GLN A 219 -8.63 -13.64 -8.12
N GLN A 220 -9.32 -12.96 -7.22
CA GLN A 220 -9.45 -11.50 -7.18
C GLN A 220 -8.43 -10.82 -6.24
N ILE A 221 -7.59 -11.62 -5.58
CA ILE A 221 -6.51 -11.12 -4.73
C ILE A 221 -5.18 -11.33 -5.45
N LEU A 222 -4.58 -10.23 -5.88
CA LEU A 222 -3.39 -10.25 -6.71
C LEU A 222 -2.17 -9.83 -5.88
N SER A 223 -1.01 -10.41 -6.16
CA SER A 223 0.26 -10.02 -5.56
C SER A 223 1.18 -9.48 -6.65
N VAL A 224 1.68 -8.27 -6.46
CA VAL A 224 2.49 -7.54 -7.45
C VAL A 224 3.84 -7.16 -6.86
N GLY A 225 4.88 -7.40 -7.60
CA GLY A 225 6.24 -6.95 -7.31
C GLY A 225 7.01 -7.79 -6.31
N PRO A 226 8.32 -7.51 -6.21
CA PRO A 226 9.29 -8.27 -5.42
C PRO A 226 9.35 -7.83 -3.95
N CYS A 227 10.28 -8.44 -3.21
CA CYS A 227 10.71 -7.97 -1.90
C CYS A 227 11.45 -6.63 -2.01
N THR A 228 10.97 -5.60 -1.32
CA THR A 228 11.56 -4.25 -1.33
C THR A 228 12.97 -4.20 -0.76
N CYS A 229 13.27 -5.07 0.19
CA CYS A 229 14.57 -5.17 0.81
C CYS A 229 15.63 -5.81 -0.12
N CYS A 230 15.24 -6.79 -0.94
CA CYS A 230 16.14 -7.47 -1.88
C CYS A 230 16.51 -6.59 -3.08
N VAL A 231 15.56 -5.80 -3.59
CA VAL A 231 15.73 -5.04 -4.84
C VAL A 231 16.05 -3.56 -4.53
N ALA A 232 17.31 -3.33 -4.15
CA ALA A 232 17.79 -2.04 -3.64
C ALA A 232 17.68 -0.89 -4.65
N ASN A 233 17.86 -1.20 -5.94
CA ASN A 233 17.83 -0.19 -6.99
C ASN A 233 16.41 0.32 -7.29
N ASP A 234 15.38 -0.49 -6.97
CA ASP A 234 14.01 -0.21 -7.38
C ASP A 234 13.14 0.29 -6.23
N PHE A 235 13.48 -0.05 -4.97
CA PHE A 235 12.63 0.27 -3.82
C PHE A 235 13.41 0.83 -2.64
N PHE A 236 12.79 1.78 -1.94
CA PHE A 236 13.20 2.15 -0.59
C PHE A 236 12.86 1.01 0.38
N SER A 237 13.77 0.77 1.35
CA SER A 237 13.55 -0.23 2.38
C SER A 237 14.06 0.27 3.72
N TYR A 238 13.13 0.38 4.68
CA TYR A 238 13.43 0.78 6.05
C TYR A 238 14.32 -0.23 6.78
N ARG A 239 14.14 -1.53 6.47
CA ARG A 239 14.94 -2.62 7.01
C ARG A 239 16.39 -2.56 6.51
N ARG A 240 16.57 -2.44 5.21
CA ARG A 240 17.91 -2.39 4.58
C ARG A 240 18.67 -1.13 4.95
N GLU A 241 18.02 0.03 4.92
CA GLU A 241 18.63 1.34 5.08
C GLU A 241 18.64 1.84 6.53
N ARG A 242 18.39 0.95 7.47
CA ARG A 242 18.49 1.20 8.92
C ARG A 242 17.74 2.46 9.37
N LYS A 243 16.46 2.54 8.97
CA LYS A 243 15.49 3.56 9.40
C LYS A 243 15.59 4.92 8.68
N LYS A 244 16.66 5.27 8.00
CA LYS A 244 16.79 6.54 7.27
C LYS A 244 16.68 6.31 5.77
N THR A 245 15.48 6.49 5.22
CA THR A 245 15.19 6.20 3.82
C THR A 245 13.97 6.98 3.34
N GLY A 246 13.82 7.12 2.02
CA GLY A 246 12.64 7.68 1.38
C GLY A 246 11.40 6.78 1.51
N ARG A 247 10.31 7.22 0.88
CA ARG A 247 9.08 6.44 0.74
C ARG A 247 8.68 6.43 -0.73
N GLN A 248 8.35 5.25 -1.22
CA GLN A 248 7.60 5.07 -2.47
C GLN A 248 6.11 5.21 -2.21
N ILE A 249 5.35 5.39 -3.28
CA ILE A 249 3.89 5.51 -3.22
C ILE A 249 3.21 4.42 -4.04
N SER A 250 2.12 3.92 -3.51
CA SER A 250 1.13 3.15 -4.25
C SER A 250 -0.16 3.96 -4.30
N PHE A 251 -0.82 4.02 -5.46
CA PHE A 251 -1.98 4.88 -5.64
C PHE A 251 -3.07 4.20 -6.46
N ILE A 252 -4.32 4.63 -6.23
CA ILE A 252 -5.50 4.20 -6.98
C ILE A 252 -6.56 5.28 -6.98
N GLY A 253 -7.29 5.44 -8.07
CA GLY A 253 -8.43 6.34 -8.19
C GLY A 253 -9.05 6.29 -9.57
N TRP A 254 -10.29 6.78 -9.67
CA TRP A 254 -11.04 6.85 -10.91
C TRP A 254 -10.88 8.22 -11.57
N ALA A 255 -10.51 8.23 -12.83
CA ALA A 255 -10.52 9.44 -13.67
C ALA A 255 -11.97 9.90 -13.94
N PRO A 256 -12.16 11.15 -14.35
CA PRO A 256 -13.46 11.75 -14.64
C PRO A 256 -14.32 10.97 -15.64
#